data_9ae42098ae71359a2c64e13e6a5e8031
#
_entry.id   9ae42098ae71359a2c64e13e6a5e8031
#
_cell.length_a   1.000
_cell.length_b   1.000
_cell.length_c   1.000
_cell.angle_alpha   90.00
_cell.angle_beta   90.00
_cell.angle_gamma   90.00
#
_symmetry.space_group_name_H-M   'P 1'
#
loop_
_entity.id
_entity.type
_entity.pdbx_description
1 polymer ?
#
loop_
_entity_poly.entity_id
_entity_poly.type
_entity_poly.pdbx_seq_one_letter_code
_entity_poly.pdbx_strand_id
1 'polypeptide(L)'
;MNMRQLVLFLALFVSLFSFSQSIERKWNFGQNFFLDLNNGNYSLKIDSISEKGTYTVSESSVMLLAEGKKEAVQVPFHGLDRTSATFSINGKDFLGITETNFPNKDVTNNPEKQLIKGQGITAEGVLRGAFGMFCLLLIAFLFSHNRKAINWRTVGLGLFFQLFLAVGVLKITWVRWIFEKAGTFFLLILDFTKAGSDFLFGGLMDTSSIGFVFVFQILPTIIFFSALTSILFYYGIIQTITKGMAWVLTKFLRISGAESLSVTGNIFLGQTEAPLMIKSFLPKMTKSEILLVMIGGMATVAGGVLASYVSFLGGDDPLLRLEFAKHLLAASVMAAPGAIVISKILYPQEEEIQMDYGAKEEKNGSNVLDVISTGTTEGLKLAANVGAMLLVFVALIAMVNYFLGWIGDITHLNKVITDSSMPYQRFSLEMILGTIFAPIMWLIGVAKEDMMLMGQLLGVKLAASEFIGYKELVTLKDPNSPVHLLYEKSVIIATYMLCGFANFASIGIQIGGIGSLAPTQRKTLSEFGLKAVLGGTLASLMSATIAGMLIG
;
A
#
# COMPACT_ATOMS: atom_id res chain seq x y z
N MET A 1 -26.45 -6.98 -30.96
CA MET A 1 -25.50 -8.02 -31.40
C MET A 1 -26.10 -9.38 -31.04
N ASN A 2 -26.41 -10.23 -32.04
CA ASN A 2 -27.06 -11.52 -31.83
C ASN A 2 -26.08 -12.49 -31.15
N MET A 3 -26.58 -13.37 -30.28
CA MET A 3 -25.79 -14.38 -29.54
C MET A 3 -24.83 -15.21 -30.45
N ARG A 4 -25.22 -15.46 -31.72
CA ARG A 4 -24.34 -16.06 -32.73
C ARG A 4 -23.15 -15.18 -33.12
N GLN A 5 -23.31 -13.87 -33.15
CA GLN A 5 -22.20 -12.93 -33.43
C GLN A 5 -21.26 -12.80 -32.24
N LEU A 6 -21.77 -12.90 -31.01
CA LEU A 6 -20.98 -12.92 -29.80
C LEU A 6 -20.14 -14.19 -29.68
N VAL A 7 -20.72 -15.35 -30.03
CA VAL A 7 -20.04 -16.64 -30.03
C VAL A 7 -18.99 -16.71 -31.14
N LEU A 8 -19.26 -16.15 -32.33
CA LEU A 8 -18.28 -16.04 -33.42
C LEU A 8 -17.15 -15.06 -33.06
N PHE A 9 -17.45 -13.95 -32.38
CA PHE A 9 -16.45 -13.00 -31.90
C PHE A 9 -15.58 -13.60 -30.80
N LEU A 10 -16.16 -14.35 -29.85
CA LEU A 10 -15.43 -15.11 -28.84
C LEU A 10 -14.60 -16.24 -29.45
N ALA A 11 -15.12 -16.96 -30.45
CA ALA A 11 -14.39 -18.03 -31.13
C ALA A 11 -13.21 -17.47 -31.98
N LEU A 12 -13.39 -16.30 -32.64
CA LEU A 12 -12.31 -15.58 -33.32
C LEU A 12 -11.28 -15.03 -32.31
N PHE A 13 -11.74 -14.58 -31.15
CA PHE A 13 -10.87 -14.10 -30.07
C PHE A 13 -10.02 -15.25 -29.47
N VAL A 14 -10.63 -16.43 -29.30
CA VAL A 14 -9.91 -17.63 -28.82
C VAL A 14 -8.94 -18.19 -29.88
N SER A 15 -9.28 -18.12 -31.18
CA SER A 15 -8.40 -18.59 -32.25
C SER A 15 -7.21 -17.66 -32.52
N LEU A 16 -7.30 -16.39 -32.14
CA LEU A 16 -6.17 -15.44 -32.22
C LEU A 16 -5.14 -15.64 -31.08
N PHE A 17 -5.46 -16.44 -30.07
CA PHE A 17 -4.61 -16.67 -28.90
C PHE A 17 -3.95 -18.06 -28.87
N SER A 18 -3.92 -18.81 -29.97
CA SER A 18 -3.06 -20.00 -30.09
C SER A 18 -1.60 -19.55 -30.26
N PHE A 19 -1.03 -18.97 -29.21
CA PHE A 19 0.42 -18.79 -29.15
C PHE A 19 1.06 -20.15 -28.93
N SER A 20 1.85 -20.62 -29.90
CA SER A 20 2.80 -21.69 -29.72
C SER A 20 3.70 -21.30 -28.53
N GLN A 21 3.51 -21.95 -27.39
CA GLN A 21 4.40 -21.79 -26.26
C GLN A 21 5.72 -22.46 -26.63
N SER A 22 6.79 -21.67 -26.74
CA SER A 22 8.12 -22.18 -27.02
C SER A 22 8.77 -22.69 -25.74
N ILE A 23 9.33 -23.90 -25.76
CA ILE A 23 10.15 -24.43 -24.68
C ILE A 23 11.58 -23.84 -24.71
N GLU A 24 11.93 -23.07 -25.73
CA GLU A 24 13.22 -22.41 -25.90
C GLU A 24 13.40 -21.27 -24.88
N ARG A 25 13.92 -21.62 -23.71
CA ARG A 25 14.12 -20.71 -22.57
C ARG A 25 15.17 -21.27 -21.63
N LYS A 26 15.61 -20.44 -20.71
CA LYS A 26 16.43 -20.86 -19.58
C LYS A 26 15.54 -21.32 -18.44
N TRP A 27 15.71 -22.56 -18.01
CA TRP A 27 14.95 -23.21 -16.97
C TRP A 27 15.78 -23.34 -15.70
N ASN A 28 15.23 -22.92 -14.55
CA ASN A 28 15.83 -23.04 -13.24
C ASN A 28 15.04 -24.09 -12.42
N PHE A 29 15.72 -25.12 -11.94
CA PHE A 29 15.13 -26.22 -11.16
C PHE A 29 15.48 -26.14 -9.67
N GLY A 30 16.06 -25.03 -9.21
CA GLY A 30 16.54 -24.84 -7.83
C GLY A 30 18.06 -24.92 -7.70
N GLN A 31 18.57 -25.04 -6.47
CA GLN A 31 19.99 -24.92 -6.11
C GLN A 31 20.97 -25.45 -7.16
N ASN A 32 21.57 -24.53 -7.95
CA ASN A 32 22.61 -24.81 -8.95
C ASN A 32 22.23 -25.77 -10.09
N PHE A 33 20.94 -25.97 -10.40
CA PHE A 33 20.48 -26.77 -11.53
C PHE A 33 19.75 -25.91 -12.55
N PHE A 34 20.34 -25.74 -13.74
CA PHE A 34 19.86 -24.90 -14.83
C PHE A 34 19.91 -25.62 -16.16
N LEU A 35 18.91 -25.45 -17.01
CA LEU A 35 18.86 -25.89 -18.39
C LEU A 35 18.52 -24.69 -19.28
N ASP A 36 19.42 -24.29 -20.14
CA ASP A 36 19.23 -23.22 -21.11
C ASP A 36 19.05 -23.83 -22.51
N LEU A 37 17.89 -23.56 -23.11
CA LEU A 37 17.51 -24.01 -24.45
C LEU A 37 17.38 -22.78 -25.35
N ASN A 38 18.31 -22.61 -26.30
CA ASN A 38 18.34 -21.44 -27.18
C ASN A 38 18.82 -21.77 -28.57
N ASN A 39 18.00 -21.48 -29.59
CA ASN A 39 18.35 -21.62 -31.03
C ASN A 39 19.00 -22.98 -31.39
N GLY A 40 18.41 -24.08 -30.93
CA GLY A 40 18.89 -25.44 -31.23
C GLY A 40 20.11 -25.91 -30.42
N ASN A 41 20.67 -25.05 -29.55
CA ASN A 41 21.76 -25.41 -28.64
C ASN A 41 21.27 -25.43 -27.19
N TYR A 42 21.82 -26.35 -26.38
CA TYR A 42 21.55 -26.36 -24.94
C TYR A 42 22.81 -26.21 -24.10
N SER A 43 22.61 -25.66 -22.89
CA SER A 43 23.60 -25.65 -21.82
C SER A 43 22.94 -26.14 -20.55
N LEU A 44 23.41 -27.28 -20.04
CA LEU A 44 22.96 -27.88 -18.79
C LEU A 44 24.02 -27.66 -17.72
N LYS A 45 23.65 -27.14 -16.58
CA LYS A 45 24.52 -26.94 -15.40
C LYS A 45 23.89 -27.57 -14.20
N ILE A 46 24.59 -28.51 -13.55
CA ILE A 46 24.20 -29.16 -12.28
C ILE A 46 25.40 -29.05 -11.36
N ASP A 47 25.31 -28.24 -10.31
CA ASP A 47 26.40 -27.93 -9.38
C ASP A 47 27.68 -27.46 -10.11
N SER A 48 28.75 -28.26 -10.05
CA SER A 48 30.04 -27.99 -10.72
C SER A 48 30.15 -28.63 -12.12
N ILE A 49 29.16 -29.41 -12.56
CA ILE A 49 29.15 -30.08 -13.84
C ILE A 49 28.43 -29.20 -14.86
N SER A 50 29.10 -28.93 -15.98
CA SER A 50 28.51 -28.21 -17.11
C SER A 50 28.59 -29.05 -18.38
N GLU A 51 27.49 -29.25 -19.07
CA GLU A 51 27.40 -29.95 -20.35
C GLU A 51 26.73 -29.05 -21.39
N LYS A 52 27.22 -29.09 -22.61
CA LYS A 52 26.67 -28.36 -23.76
C LYS A 52 26.43 -29.31 -24.94
N GLY A 53 25.52 -28.93 -25.82
CA GLY A 53 25.21 -29.70 -27.00
C GLY A 53 24.10 -29.08 -27.83
N THR A 54 23.51 -29.90 -28.70
CA THR A 54 22.34 -29.52 -29.51
C THR A 54 21.08 -30.20 -28.99
N TYR A 55 19.91 -29.60 -29.23
CA TYR A 55 18.64 -30.20 -28.86
C TYR A 55 17.62 -30.14 -30.01
N THR A 56 16.67 -31.04 -29.95
CA THR A 56 15.45 -31.01 -30.78
C THR A 56 14.23 -31.18 -29.91
N VAL A 57 13.15 -30.51 -30.26
CA VAL A 57 11.89 -30.51 -29.49
C VAL A 57 10.85 -31.35 -30.21
N SER A 58 10.16 -32.20 -29.46
CA SER A 58 8.92 -32.86 -29.87
C SER A 58 7.75 -32.37 -28.99
N GLU A 59 6.53 -32.78 -29.28
CA GLU A 59 5.32 -32.28 -28.60
C GLU A 59 5.35 -32.41 -27.05
N SER A 60 6.07 -33.42 -26.53
CA SER A 60 6.11 -33.71 -25.09
C SER A 60 7.49 -34.06 -24.54
N SER A 61 8.57 -33.84 -25.33
CA SER A 61 9.94 -34.12 -24.88
C SER A 61 10.98 -33.26 -25.57
N VAL A 62 12.11 -33.05 -24.92
CA VAL A 62 13.32 -32.46 -25.47
C VAL A 62 14.36 -33.55 -25.60
N MET A 63 14.96 -33.70 -26.78
CA MET A 63 16.07 -34.61 -27.04
C MET A 63 17.37 -33.81 -26.94
N LEU A 64 18.22 -34.12 -25.97
CA LEU A 64 19.51 -33.46 -25.72
C LEU A 64 20.64 -34.33 -26.25
N LEU A 65 21.46 -33.80 -27.16
CA LEU A 65 22.66 -34.46 -27.68
C LEU A 65 23.90 -33.68 -27.27
N ALA A 66 24.64 -34.21 -26.29
CA ALA A 66 25.86 -33.58 -25.80
C ALA A 66 26.99 -33.60 -26.83
N GLU A 67 27.85 -32.58 -26.82
CA GLU A 67 29.02 -32.50 -27.67
C GLU A 67 29.92 -33.75 -27.51
N GLY A 68 30.19 -34.43 -28.62
CA GLY A 68 31.04 -35.64 -28.66
C GLY A 68 30.32 -36.94 -28.26
N LYS A 69 29.03 -36.94 -27.94
CA LYS A 69 28.22 -38.14 -27.72
C LYS A 69 27.42 -38.53 -28.97
N LYS A 70 27.18 -39.84 -29.14
CA LYS A 70 26.42 -40.38 -30.28
C LYS A 70 24.95 -40.67 -29.95
N GLU A 71 24.61 -40.70 -28.66
CA GLU A 71 23.25 -40.99 -28.19
C GLU A 71 22.64 -39.75 -27.57
N ALA A 72 21.41 -39.42 -27.99
CA ALA A 72 20.64 -38.33 -27.42
C ALA A 72 19.85 -38.80 -26.17
N VAL A 73 19.75 -37.95 -25.17
CA VAL A 73 18.96 -38.20 -23.98
C VAL A 73 17.58 -37.55 -24.14
N GLN A 74 16.54 -38.37 -24.03
CA GLN A 74 15.16 -37.87 -24.06
C GLN A 74 14.74 -37.38 -22.68
N VAL A 75 14.30 -36.12 -22.59
CA VAL A 75 13.77 -35.49 -21.37
C VAL A 75 12.30 -35.15 -21.62
N PRO A 76 11.37 -35.98 -21.13
CA PRO A 76 9.95 -35.66 -21.20
C PRO A 76 9.61 -34.38 -20.40
N PHE A 77 8.65 -33.62 -20.90
CA PHE A 77 8.08 -32.49 -20.16
C PHE A 77 6.55 -32.44 -20.27
N HIS A 78 5.90 -31.82 -19.27
CA HIS A 78 4.46 -31.60 -19.26
C HIS A 78 4.12 -30.32 -18.49
N GLY A 79 2.89 -29.84 -18.62
CA GLY A 79 2.43 -28.62 -17.92
C GLY A 79 3.16 -27.35 -18.36
N LEU A 80 3.58 -27.29 -19.64
CA LEU A 80 4.28 -26.11 -20.18
C LEU A 80 3.35 -24.90 -20.18
N ASP A 81 3.71 -23.90 -19.40
CA ASP A 81 3.09 -22.58 -19.42
C ASP A 81 4.12 -21.48 -19.68
N ARG A 82 3.75 -20.20 -19.49
CA ARG A 82 4.64 -19.06 -19.77
C ARG A 82 5.85 -18.97 -18.84
N THR A 83 5.77 -19.56 -17.67
CA THR A 83 6.77 -19.37 -16.60
C THR A 83 7.27 -20.67 -16.01
N SER A 84 6.58 -21.79 -16.23
CA SER A 84 6.91 -23.07 -15.66
C SER A 84 6.67 -24.25 -16.62
N ALA A 85 7.41 -25.32 -16.43
CA ALA A 85 7.16 -26.64 -17.01
C ALA A 85 7.73 -27.70 -16.07
N THR A 86 7.13 -28.89 -16.05
CA THR A 86 7.67 -30.03 -15.31
C THR A 86 8.46 -30.91 -16.26
N PHE A 87 9.73 -31.15 -15.95
CA PHE A 87 10.63 -32.02 -16.69
C PHE A 87 10.87 -33.32 -15.94
N SER A 88 10.75 -34.44 -16.61
CA SER A 88 11.01 -35.76 -16.01
C SER A 88 12.45 -36.22 -16.36
N ILE A 89 13.33 -36.22 -15.36
CA ILE A 89 14.74 -36.61 -15.51
C ILE A 89 14.99 -37.82 -14.62
N ASN A 90 15.43 -38.94 -15.24
CA ASN A 90 15.68 -40.21 -14.55
C ASN A 90 14.51 -40.70 -13.69
N GLY A 91 13.25 -40.50 -14.17
CA GLY A 91 12.05 -40.93 -13.47
C GLY A 91 11.65 -40.05 -12.27
N LYS A 92 12.26 -38.90 -12.09
CA LYS A 92 11.87 -37.87 -11.12
C LYS A 92 11.42 -36.61 -11.82
N ASP A 93 10.33 -36.04 -11.35
CA ASP A 93 9.79 -34.81 -11.88
C ASP A 93 10.43 -33.59 -11.20
N PHE A 94 10.89 -32.65 -12.01
CA PHE A 94 11.50 -31.39 -11.60
C PHE A 94 10.68 -30.23 -12.18
N LEU A 95 10.20 -29.35 -11.34
CA LEU A 95 9.54 -28.12 -11.77
C LEU A 95 10.61 -27.12 -12.21
N GLY A 96 10.70 -26.87 -13.51
CA GLY A 96 11.50 -25.80 -14.07
C GLY A 96 10.72 -24.49 -14.10
N ILE A 97 11.29 -23.43 -13.58
CA ILE A 97 10.75 -22.07 -13.65
C ILE A 97 11.64 -21.27 -14.60
N THR A 98 11.04 -20.56 -15.56
CA THR A 98 11.81 -19.70 -16.46
C THR A 98 12.34 -18.52 -15.67
N GLU A 99 13.64 -18.31 -15.70
CA GLU A 99 14.20 -17.00 -15.39
C GLU A 99 13.71 -16.04 -16.47
N THR A 100 12.76 -15.15 -16.13
CA THR A 100 12.53 -13.96 -16.94
C THR A 100 13.88 -13.29 -17.08
N ASN A 101 14.35 -13.07 -18.33
CA ASN A 101 15.67 -12.54 -18.64
C ASN A 101 15.95 -11.25 -17.85
N PHE A 102 16.52 -11.39 -16.66
CA PHE A 102 17.29 -10.33 -16.06
C PHE A 102 18.72 -10.51 -16.57
N PRO A 103 19.38 -9.47 -17.08
CA PRO A 103 20.78 -9.58 -17.47
C PRO A 103 21.57 -10.06 -16.24
N ASN A 104 22.22 -11.22 -16.37
CA ASN A 104 23.15 -11.74 -15.38
C ASN A 104 24.23 -10.68 -15.11
N LYS A 105 24.05 -9.90 -14.07
CA LYS A 105 25.20 -9.35 -13.35
C LYS A 105 25.68 -10.47 -12.45
N ASP A 106 26.90 -10.87 -12.67
CA ASP A 106 27.60 -11.91 -11.94
C ASP A 106 27.23 -11.95 -10.47
N VAL A 107 26.66 -13.08 -10.02
CA VAL A 107 26.53 -13.39 -8.60
C VAL A 107 27.93 -13.78 -8.11
N THR A 108 28.82 -12.81 -8.03
CA THR A 108 29.99 -12.86 -7.17
C THR A 108 29.52 -12.57 -5.76
N ASN A 109 29.95 -13.36 -4.79
CA ASN A 109 29.79 -13.18 -3.34
C ASN A 109 29.83 -11.68 -2.96
N ASN A 110 28.66 -11.03 -3.00
CA ASN A 110 28.55 -9.69 -2.47
C ASN A 110 28.06 -9.82 -1.02
N PRO A 111 28.68 -9.09 -0.08
CA PRO A 111 28.14 -8.97 1.26
C PRO A 111 26.68 -8.53 1.14
N GLU A 112 25.83 -9.06 2.01
CA GLU A 112 24.37 -8.78 2.06
C GLU A 112 24.07 -7.38 1.53
N LYS A 113 23.36 -7.30 0.39
CA LYS A 113 22.93 -6.01 -0.16
C LYS A 113 22.04 -5.36 0.90
N GLN A 114 22.54 -4.37 1.58
CA GLN A 114 21.78 -3.61 2.56
C GLN A 114 21.33 -2.30 1.92
N LEU A 115 20.14 -1.84 2.32
CA LEU A 115 19.70 -0.49 1.97
C LEU A 115 20.69 0.54 2.52
N ILE A 116 20.93 1.59 1.74
CA ILE A 116 21.76 2.72 2.16
C ILE A 116 21.07 3.42 3.33
N LYS A 117 21.73 3.42 4.49
CA LYS A 117 21.21 4.02 5.72
C LYS A 117 21.08 5.54 5.58
N GLY A 118 20.07 6.11 6.23
CA GLY A 118 19.87 7.54 6.32
C GLY A 118 21.05 8.24 7.00
N GLN A 119 21.40 9.41 6.48
CA GLN A 119 22.51 10.25 7.03
C GLN A 119 22.09 11.08 8.25
N GLY A 120 20.83 10.95 8.68
CA GLY A 120 20.25 11.80 9.71
C GLY A 120 19.83 13.18 9.17
N ILE A 121 19.67 14.15 10.06
CA ILE A 121 19.26 15.51 9.67
C ILE A 121 20.40 16.22 8.96
N THR A 122 20.21 16.51 7.67
CA THR A 122 21.14 17.31 6.87
C THR A 122 20.51 18.65 6.49
N ALA A 123 21.32 19.71 6.35
CA ALA A 123 20.82 21.02 5.95
C ALA A 123 20.15 20.95 4.55
N GLU A 124 20.73 20.19 3.64
CA GLU A 124 20.17 19.98 2.30
C GLU A 124 18.82 19.26 2.35
N GLY A 125 18.71 18.17 3.15
CA GLY A 125 17.48 17.43 3.35
C GLY A 125 16.36 18.29 3.93
N VAL A 126 16.70 19.16 4.91
CA VAL A 126 15.75 20.09 5.52
C VAL A 126 15.30 21.16 4.53
N LEU A 127 16.21 21.78 3.79
CA LEU A 127 15.88 22.81 2.79
C LEU A 127 15.02 22.24 1.67
N ARG A 128 15.38 21.07 1.16
CA ARG A 128 14.61 20.36 0.12
C ARG A 128 13.22 19.97 0.62
N GLY A 129 13.12 19.43 1.83
CA GLY A 129 11.82 19.09 2.42
C GLY A 129 10.97 20.32 2.71
N ALA A 130 11.55 21.44 3.17
CA ALA A 130 10.85 22.71 3.35
C ALA A 130 10.30 23.23 1.99
N PHE A 131 11.10 23.13 0.92
CA PHE A 131 10.67 23.44 -0.43
C PHE A 131 9.53 22.51 -0.89
N GLY A 132 9.64 21.22 -0.63
CA GLY A 132 8.57 20.23 -0.90
C GLY A 132 7.28 20.57 -0.16
N MET A 133 7.36 20.89 1.14
CA MET A 133 6.21 21.35 1.94
C MET A 133 5.55 22.59 1.32
N PHE A 134 6.38 23.57 0.92
CA PHE A 134 5.88 24.76 0.23
C PHE A 134 5.14 24.39 -1.07
N CYS A 135 5.69 23.51 -1.89
CA CYS A 135 5.06 23.07 -3.13
C CYS A 135 3.73 22.32 -2.87
N LEU A 136 3.66 21.46 -1.85
CA LEU A 136 2.43 20.77 -1.48
C LEU A 136 1.33 21.77 -1.02
N LEU A 137 1.71 22.77 -0.23
CA LEU A 137 0.79 23.85 0.18
C LEU A 137 0.37 24.72 -1.03
N LEU A 138 1.28 24.97 -1.95
CA LEU A 138 0.98 25.68 -3.18
C LEU A 138 -0.02 24.92 -4.06
N ILE A 139 0.12 23.60 -4.18
CA ILE A 139 -0.87 22.76 -4.86
C ILE A 139 -2.24 22.91 -4.18
N ALA A 140 -2.31 22.77 -2.84
CA ALA A 140 -3.57 22.99 -2.13
C ALA A 140 -4.15 24.39 -2.36
N PHE A 141 -3.31 25.44 -2.37
CA PHE A 141 -3.69 26.83 -2.64
C PHE A 141 -4.22 27.02 -4.06
N LEU A 142 -3.63 26.39 -5.06
CA LEU A 142 -4.08 26.47 -6.45
C LEU A 142 -5.48 25.87 -6.61
N PHE A 143 -5.80 24.78 -5.90
CA PHE A 143 -7.10 24.11 -5.91
C PHE A 143 -8.09 24.67 -4.86
N SER A 144 -7.73 25.74 -4.17
CA SER A 144 -8.59 26.39 -3.17
C SER A 144 -9.85 26.97 -3.80
N HIS A 145 -10.97 26.77 -3.10
CA HIS A 145 -12.27 27.37 -3.49
C HIS A 145 -12.27 28.88 -3.36
N ASN A 146 -11.73 29.42 -2.27
CA ASN A 146 -11.61 30.86 -2.02
C ASN A 146 -10.28 31.21 -1.35
N ARG A 147 -9.29 31.59 -2.17
CA ARG A 147 -7.94 31.90 -1.72
C ARG A 147 -7.85 33.05 -0.73
N LYS A 148 -8.80 34.02 -0.79
CA LYS A 148 -8.81 35.22 0.07
C LYS A 148 -9.33 34.92 1.48
N ALA A 149 -10.16 33.89 1.62
CA ALA A 149 -10.75 33.48 2.89
C ALA A 149 -9.86 32.52 3.72
N ILE A 150 -8.67 32.17 3.23
CA ILE A 150 -7.76 31.25 3.93
C ILE A 150 -7.29 31.87 5.23
N ASN A 151 -7.56 31.17 6.34
CA ASN A 151 -7.07 31.56 7.66
C ASN A 151 -5.62 31.06 7.85
N TRP A 152 -4.67 31.88 7.47
CA TRP A 152 -3.24 31.56 7.58
C TRP A 152 -2.75 31.29 9.01
N ARG A 153 -3.46 31.79 10.02
CA ARG A 153 -3.15 31.46 11.42
C ARG A 153 -3.45 29.98 11.72
N THR A 154 -4.62 29.48 11.30
CA THR A 154 -4.97 28.05 11.44
C THR A 154 -4.00 27.17 10.66
N VAL A 155 -3.64 27.57 9.43
CA VAL A 155 -2.63 26.86 8.61
C VAL A 155 -1.26 26.82 9.31
N GLY A 156 -0.75 27.96 9.77
CA GLY A 156 0.55 28.04 10.44
C GLY A 156 0.59 27.25 11.75
N LEU A 157 -0.46 27.34 12.56
CA LEU A 157 -0.56 26.56 13.81
C LEU A 157 -0.67 25.04 13.51
N GLY A 158 -1.44 24.65 12.49
CA GLY A 158 -1.56 23.24 12.11
C GLY A 158 -0.24 22.65 11.63
N LEU A 159 0.54 23.40 10.82
CA LEU A 159 1.89 23.01 10.41
C LEU A 159 2.84 22.92 11.61
N PHE A 160 2.76 23.89 12.53
CA PHE A 160 3.53 23.84 13.76
C PHE A 160 3.23 22.59 14.59
N PHE A 161 1.93 22.26 14.78
CA PHE A 161 1.55 21.05 15.48
C PHE A 161 2.01 19.79 14.78
N GLN A 162 1.91 19.73 13.45
CA GLN A 162 2.38 18.59 12.68
C GLN A 162 3.88 18.37 12.83
N LEU A 163 4.67 19.45 12.73
CA LEU A 163 6.12 19.42 12.93
C LEU A 163 6.49 19.09 14.39
N PHE A 164 5.79 19.70 15.36
CA PHE A 164 5.99 19.41 16.78
C PHE A 164 5.75 17.94 17.12
N LEU A 165 4.68 17.35 16.62
CA LEU A 165 4.38 15.93 16.79
C LEU A 165 5.44 15.06 16.13
N ALA A 166 5.88 15.41 14.91
CA ALA A 166 6.93 14.68 14.20
C ALA A 166 8.25 14.68 14.95
N VAL A 167 8.72 15.86 15.38
CA VAL A 167 9.94 15.98 16.20
C VAL A 167 9.77 15.25 17.53
N GLY A 168 8.60 15.38 18.15
CA GLY A 168 8.26 14.67 19.39
C GLY A 168 8.48 13.16 19.24
N VAL A 169 7.78 12.56 18.28
CA VAL A 169 7.78 11.09 18.09
C VAL A 169 9.13 10.58 17.60
N LEU A 170 9.79 11.30 16.67
CA LEU A 170 11.00 10.78 16.00
C LEU A 170 12.29 11.13 16.75
N LYS A 171 12.31 12.21 17.57
CA LYS A 171 13.57 12.72 18.18
C LYS A 171 13.54 12.83 19.69
N ILE A 172 12.36 13.05 20.33
CA ILE A 172 12.28 13.25 21.76
C ILE A 172 12.13 11.92 22.49
N THR A 173 13.09 11.52 23.32
CA THR A 173 13.18 10.20 23.94
C THR A 173 11.93 9.78 24.74
N TRP A 174 11.36 10.69 25.57
CA TRP A 174 10.18 10.33 26.37
C TRP A 174 8.90 10.20 25.54
N VAL A 175 8.74 11.00 24.46
CA VAL A 175 7.61 10.86 23.52
C VAL A 175 7.77 9.55 22.72
N ARG A 176 8.97 9.29 22.21
CA ARG A 176 9.31 8.05 21.53
C ARG A 176 9.03 6.83 22.39
N TRP A 177 9.36 6.88 23.69
CA TRP A 177 9.05 5.81 24.63
C TRP A 177 7.53 5.55 24.73
N ILE A 178 6.69 6.59 24.72
CA ILE A 178 5.23 6.43 24.70
C ILE A 178 4.78 5.68 23.44
N PHE A 179 5.30 6.06 22.28
CA PHE A 179 4.99 5.38 21.02
C PHE A 179 5.56 3.96 20.95
N GLU A 180 6.70 3.70 21.55
CA GLU A 180 7.25 2.35 21.70
C GLU A 180 6.35 1.48 22.58
N LYS A 181 5.86 2.00 23.71
CA LYS A 181 4.90 1.28 24.56
C LYS A 181 3.57 1.04 23.86
N ALA A 182 3.07 2.04 23.14
CA ALA A 182 1.87 1.87 22.32
C ALA A 182 2.08 0.82 21.21
N GLY A 183 3.23 0.85 20.53
CA GLY A 183 3.61 -0.15 19.54
C GLY A 183 3.74 -1.56 20.14
N THR A 184 4.39 -1.71 21.30
CA THR A 184 4.50 -3.00 22.01
C THR A 184 3.13 -3.54 22.39
N PHE A 185 2.24 -2.67 22.91
CA PHE A 185 0.86 -3.07 23.22
C PHE A 185 0.10 -3.50 21.95
N PHE A 186 0.34 -2.80 20.86
CA PHE A 186 -0.24 -3.14 19.56
C PHE A 186 0.24 -4.50 19.04
N LEU A 187 1.53 -4.81 19.19
CA LEU A 187 2.09 -6.12 18.84
C LEU A 187 1.50 -7.25 19.71
N LEU A 188 1.32 -7.01 21.00
CA LEU A 188 0.66 -7.96 21.90
C LEU A 188 -0.76 -8.32 21.42
N ILE A 189 -1.51 -7.32 20.91
CA ILE A 189 -2.83 -7.55 20.32
C ILE A 189 -2.74 -8.41 19.06
N LEU A 190 -1.71 -8.19 18.22
CA LEU A 190 -1.45 -9.04 17.06
C LEU A 190 -1.17 -10.49 17.45
N ASP A 191 -0.42 -10.72 18.52
CA ASP A 191 -0.13 -12.08 19.03
C ASP A 191 -1.40 -12.78 19.52
N PHE A 192 -2.33 -12.06 20.14
CA PHE A 192 -3.65 -12.61 20.47
C PHE A 192 -4.46 -12.99 19.23
N THR A 193 -4.38 -12.18 18.18
CA THR A 193 -5.00 -12.52 16.89
C THR A 193 -4.41 -13.79 16.30
N LYS A 194 -3.08 -13.93 16.38
CA LYS A 194 -2.37 -15.13 15.91
C LYS A 194 -2.87 -16.38 16.62
N ALA A 195 -3.05 -16.35 17.96
CA ALA A 195 -3.58 -17.48 18.71
C ALA A 195 -4.97 -17.92 18.21
N GLY A 196 -5.86 -16.97 17.89
CA GLY A 196 -7.18 -17.26 17.28
C GLY A 196 -7.05 -17.83 15.86
N SER A 197 -6.12 -17.31 15.07
CA SER A 197 -5.88 -17.77 13.70
C SER A 197 -5.26 -19.18 13.68
N ASP A 198 -4.31 -19.47 14.56
CA ASP A 198 -3.70 -20.79 14.71
C ASP A 198 -4.74 -21.84 15.11
N PHE A 199 -5.68 -21.48 16.01
CA PHE A 199 -6.79 -22.36 16.37
C PHE A 199 -7.72 -22.65 15.19
N LEU A 200 -8.05 -21.64 14.37
CA LEU A 200 -9.03 -21.76 13.30
C LEU A 200 -8.44 -22.41 12.04
N PHE A 201 -7.20 -22.08 11.69
CA PHE A 201 -6.57 -22.44 10.42
C PHE A 201 -5.42 -23.47 10.58
N GLY A 202 -4.92 -23.69 11.79
CA GLY A 202 -3.89 -24.71 12.06
C GLY A 202 -2.65 -24.55 11.18
N GLY A 203 -2.26 -25.63 10.51
CA GLY A 203 -1.08 -25.67 9.64
C GLY A 203 -1.07 -24.69 8.46
N LEU A 204 -2.23 -24.11 8.10
CA LEU A 204 -2.29 -23.05 7.07
C LEU A 204 -1.67 -21.72 7.54
N MET A 205 -1.36 -21.60 8.84
CA MET A 205 -0.64 -20.45 9.40
C MET A 205 0.89 -20.58 9.32
N ASP A 206 1.39 -21.77 8.98
CA ASP A 206 2.83 -22.01 8.89
C ASP A 206 3.43 -21.45 7.59
N THR A 207 4.05 -20.28 7.70
CA THR A 207 4.70 -19.60 6.58
C THR A 207 5.90 -20.35 6.01
N SER A 208 6.50 -21.26 6.79
CA SER A 208 7.67 -22.03 6.33
C SER A 208 7.30 -23.14 5.37
N SER A 209 6.08 -23.68 5.47
CA SER A 209 5.59 -24.80 4.65
C SER A 209 4.74 -24.35 3.46
N ILE A 210 3.91 -23.31 3.62
CA ILE A 210 2.92 -22.89 2.61
C ILE A 210 3.26 -21.51 2.03
N GLY A 211 4.18 -20.78 2.66
CA GLY A 211 4.48 -19.38 2.32
C GLY A 211 3.45 -18.42 2.94
N PHE A 212 3.59 -17.14 2.60
CA PHE A 212 2.72 -16.09 3.10
C PHE A 212 1.38 -16.08 2.35
N VAL A 213 0.29 -16.46 3.03
CA VAL A 213 -1.08 -16.44 2.49
C VAL A 213 -1.88 -15.33 3.15
N PHE A 214 -2.18 -14.27 2.39
CA PHE A 214 -2.87 -13.06 2.86
C PHE A 214 -4.17 -13.34 3.62
N VAL A 215 -4.98 -14.26 3.13
CA VAL A 215 -6.31 -14.57 3.69
C VAL A 215 -6.21 -15.11 5.12
N PHE A 216 -5.21 -15.94 5.41
CA PHE A 216 -5.06 -16.56 6.72
C PHE A 216 -4.27 -15.69 7.69
N GLN A 217 -3.32 -14.92 7.20
CA GLN A 217 -2.40 -14.19 8.06
C GLN A 217 -2.82 -12.74 8.34
N ILE A 218 -3.57 -12.10 7.42
CA ILE A 218 -3.93 -10.69 7.52
C ILE A 218 -5.41 -10.48 7.81
N LEU A 219 -6.32 -11.17 7.11
CA LEU A 219 -7.76 -10.91 7.27
C LEU A 219 -8.28 -11.16 8.69
N PRO A 220 -7.82 -12.18 9.46
CA PRO A 220 -8.22 -12.36 10.84
C PRO A 220 -7.88 -11.18 11.75
N THR A 221 -6.77 -10.50 11.47
CA THR A 221 -6.34 -9.30 12.22
C THR A 221 -7.39 -8.19 12.11
N ILE A 222 -7.95 -7.97 10.91
CA ILE A 222 -9.00 -6.97 10.69
C ILE A 222 -10.24 -7.32 11.51
N ILE A 223 -10.63 -8.61 11.54
CA ILE A 223 -11.81 -9.07 12.27
C ILE A 223 -11.64 -8.86 13.78
N PHE A 224 -10.50 -9.30 14.34
CA PHE A 224 -10.23 -9.19 15.77
C PHE A 224 -10.13 -7.73 16.23
N PHE A 225 -9.41 -6.89 15.47
CA PHE A 225 -9.29 -5.46 15.81
C PHE A 225 -10.62 -4.73 15.73
N SER A 226 -11.50 -5.08 14.79
CA SER A 226 -12.85 -4.50 14.73
C SER A 226 -13.65 -4.84 15.98
N ALA A 227 -13.63 -6.10 16.42
CA ALA A 227 -14.29 -6.51 17.66
C ALA A 227 -13.68 -5.81 18.89
N LEU A 228 -12.34 -5.73 18.99
CA LEU A 228 -11.65 -5.05 20.07
C LEU A 228 -11.96 -3.55 20.11
N THR A 229 -11.93 -2.89 18.95
CA THR A 229 -12.29 -1.47 18.82
C THR A 229 -13.71 -1.22 19.28
N SER A 230 -14.66 -2.10 18.93
CA SER A 230 -16.05 -2.02 19.39
C SER A 230 -16.17 -2.14 20.91
N ILE A 231 -15.39 -3.02 21.55
CA ILE A 231 -15.32 -3.15 23.02
C ILE A 231 -14.78 -1.86 23.64
N LEU A 232 -13.66 -1.32 23.13
CA LEU A 232 -13.06 -0.09 23.63
C LEU A 232 -14.00 1.11 23.46
N PHE A 233 -14.78 1.11 22.38
CA PHE A 233 -15.82 2.11 22.15
C PHE A 233 -16.97 1.98 23.14
N TYR A 234 -17.44 0.76 23.42
CA TYR A 234 -18.51 0.49 24.38
C TYR A 234 -18.16 0.97 25.80
N TYR A 235 -16.90 0.79 26.23
CA TYR A 235 -16.41 1.28 27.52
C TYR A 235 -16.07 2.78 27.53
N GLY A 236 -16.18 3.49 26.41
CA GLY A 236 -15.90 4.93 26.32
C GLY A 236 -14.41 5.28 26.33
N ILE A 237 -13.52 4.30 26.19
CA ILE A 237 -12.06 4.50 26.23
C ILE A 237 -11.62 5.35 25.04
N ILE A 238 -12.02 4.97 23.82
CA ILE A 238 -11.69 5.70 22.59
C ILE A 238 -12.26 7.11 22.65
N GLN A 239 -13.51 7.27 23.10
CA GLN A 239 -14.17 8.58 23.24
C GLN A 239 -13.42 9.49 24.21
N THR A 240 -12.93 8.96 25.33
CA THR A 240 -12.19 9.74 26.31
C THR A 240 -10.86 10.24 25.76
N ILE A 241 -10.11 9.37 25.07
CA ILE A 241 -8.83 9.73 24.45
C ILE A 241 -9.06 10.77 23.34
N THR A 242 -10.00 10.51 22.43
CA THR A 242 -10.29 11.39 21.29
C THR A 242 -10.83 12.76 21.75
N LYS A 243 -11.66 12.82 22.79
CA LYS A 243 -12.13 14.10 23.39
C LYS A 243 -10.97 14.92 23.93
N GLY A 244 -10.02 14.28 24.62
CA GLY A 244 -8.83 14.96 25.13
C GLY A 244 -7.98 15.57 24.00
N MET A 245 -7.75 14.82 22.94
CA MET A 245 -7.02 15.30 21.76
C MET A 245 -7.80 16.38 21.01
N ALA A 246 -9.11 16.19 20.84
CA ALA A 246 -10.00 17.15 20.20
C ALA A 246 -10.01 18.49 20.92
N TRP A 247 -10.03 18.49 22.26
CA TRP A 247 -9.95 19.71 23.07
C TRP A 247 -8.68 20.52 22.76
N VAL A 248 -7.53 19.85 22.65
CA VAL A 248 -6.27 20.51 22.26
C VAL A 248 -6.39 21.14 20.88
N LEU A 249 -6.86 20.39 19.87
CA LEU A 249 -6.98 20.90 18.49
C LEU A 249 -7.96 22.07 18.40
N THR A 250 -9.14 21.98 19.00
CA THR A 250 -10.13 23.08 18.99
C THR A 250 -9.58 24.34 19.65
N LYS A 251 -8.94 24.21 20.82
CA LYS A 251 -8.41 25.35 21.56
C LYS A 251 -7.33 26.11 20.78
N PHE A 252 -6.46 25.40 20.11
CA PHE A 252 -5.32 26.01 19.41
C PHE A 252 -5.63 26.34 17.95
N LEU A 253 -6.33 25.47 17.22
CA LEU A 253 -6.56 25.63 15.78
C LEU A 253 -7.88 26.37 15.48
N ARG A 254 -8.74 26.59 16.49
CA ARG A 254 -10.03 27.28 16.35
C ARG A 254 -10.93 26.66 15.27
N ILE A 255 -10.99 25.35 15.24
CA ILE A 255 -11.92 24.56 14.44
C ILE A 255 -13.08 24.08 15.31
N SER A 256 -14.19 23.63 14.72
CA SER A 256 -15.35 23.19 15.49
C SER A 256 -15.05 21.95 16.35
N GLY A 257 -15.81 21.76 17.40
CA GLY A 257 -15.70 20.58 18.25
C GLY A 257 -15.97 19.29 17.49
N ALA A 258 -16.96 19.30 16.59
CA ALA A 258 -17.28 18.16 15.74
C ALA A 258 -16.13 17.82 14.76
N GLU A 259 -15.54 18.83 14.12
CA GLU A 259 -14.35 18.63 13.26
C GLU A 259 -13.18 18.01 14.02
N SER A 260 -12.86 18.58 15.18
CA SER A 260 -11.76 18.10 16.02
C SER A 260 -11.99 16.67 16.47
N LEU A 261 -13.21 16.33 16.88
CA LEU A 261 -13.58 14.99 17.32
C LEU A 261 -13.51 13.98 16.18
N SER A 262 -13.95 14.35 14.97
CA SER A 262 -13.86 13.50 13.79
C SER A 262 -12.40 13.23 13.40
N VAL A 263 -11.58 14.27 13.29
CA VAL A 263 -10.18 14.15 12.88
C VAL A 263 -9.36 13.35 13.89
N THR A 264 -9.56 13.57 15.20
CA THR A 264 -8.87 12.78 16.23
C THR A 264 -9.42 11.36 16.35
N GLY A 265 -10.71 11.16 16.10
CA GLY A 265 -11.32 9.84 16.01
C GLY A 265 -10.69 8.99 14.89
N ASN A 266 -10.43 9.60 13.74
CA ASN A 266 -9.82 8.94 12.60
C ASN A 266 -8.38 8.43 12.85
N ILE A 267 -7.70 8.87 13.90
CA ILE A 267 -6.39 8.32 14.28
C ILE A 267 -6.50 6.83 14.70
N PHE A 268 -7.64 6.46 15.28
CA PHE A 268 -7.89 5.12 15.83
C PHE A 268 -8.96 4.34 15.07
N LEU A 269 -9.95 5.07 14.53
CA LEU A 269 -11.14 4.55 13.87
C LEU A 269 -11.01 4.68 12.33
N GLY A 270 -11.79 3.89 11.62
CA GLY A 270 -11.88 4.00 10.17
C GLY A 270 -12.66 5.23 9.70
N GLN A 271 -12.54 5.53 8.40
CA GLN A 271 -13.18 6.68 7.76
C GLN A 271 -14.72 6.66 7.79
N THR A 272 -15.33 5.53 8.11
CA THR A 272 -16.79 5.38 8.29
C THR A 272 -17.20 5.31 9.75
N GLU A 273 -16.28 4.94 10.64
CA GLU A 273 -16.52 4.76 12.06
C GLU A 273 -16.37 6.08 12.84
N ALA A 274 -15.32 6.86 12.56
CA ALA A 274 -15.13 8.15 13.23
C ALA A 274 -16.30 9.14 13.04
N PRO A 275 -16.95 9.22 11.86
CA PRO A 275 -18.16 10.02 11.68
C PRO A 275 -19.35 9.62 12.57
N LEU A 276 -19.39 8.39 13.09
CA LEU A 276 -20.41 7.98 14.07
C LEU A 276 -20.33 8.81 15.37
N MET A 277 -19.12 9.21 15.79
CA MET A 277 -18.92 10.04 16.98
C MET A 277 -19.55 11.44 16.86
N ILE A 278 -19.74 11.89 15.62
CA ILE A 278 -20.29 13.23 15.32
C ILE A 278 -21.63 13.16 14.57
N LYS A 279 -22.29 11.99 14.57
CA LYS A 279 -23.54 11.73 13.82
C LYS A 279 -24.62 12.81 14.01
N SER A 280 -24.81 13.28 15.25
CA SER A 280 -25.79 14.32 15.58
C SER A 280 -25.47 15.70 14.98
N PHE A 281 -24.20 15.96 14.63
CA PHE A 281 -23.75 17.23 14.06
C PHE A 281 -23.71 17.19 12.53
N LEU A 282 -23.45 16.02 11.92
CA LEU A 282 -23.27 15.87 10.47
C LEU A 282 -24.32 16.57 9.60
N PRO A 283 -25.66 16.50 9.92
CA PRO A 283 -26.67 17.15 9.08
C PRO A 283 -26.58 18.69 9.04
N LYS A 284 -25.95 19.28 10.06
CA LYS A 284 -25.85 20.75 10.24
C LYS A 284 -24.47 21.30 9.92
N MET A 285 -23.50 20.43 9.62
CA MET A 285 -22.12 20.84 9.32
C MET A 285 -22.05 21.61 8.02
N THR A 286 -21.19 22.63 7.99
CA THR A 286 -20.89 23.45 6.82
C THR A 286 -20.12 22.63 5.77
N LYS A 287 -20.03 23.13 4.55
CA LYS A 287 -19.25 22.47 3.49
C LYS A 287 -17.77 22.33 3.87
N SER A 288 -17.18 23.34 4.53
CA SER A 288 -15.79 23.28 5.01
C SER A 288 -15.57 22.18 6.05
N GLU A 289 -16.51 22.04 6.99
CA GLU A 289 -16.46 21.00 8.01
C GLU A 289 -16.60 19.59 7.41
N ILE A 290 -17.56 19.40 6.49
CA ILE A 290 -17.74 18.10 5.79
C ILE A 290 -16.48 17.73 4.99
N LEU A 291 -15.84 18.68 4.30
CA LEU A 291 -14.60 18.38 3.60
C LEU A 291 -13.49 17.96 4.56
N LEU A 292 -13.40 18.58 5.74
CA LEU A 292 -12.42 18.17 6.76
C LEU A 292 -12.70 16.76 7.28
N VAL A 293 -13.95 16.40 7.52
CA VAL A 293 -14.34 15.04 7.91
C VAL A 293 -13.87 14.02 6.85
N MET A 294 -14.09 14.32 5.57
CA MET A 294 -13.67 13.47 4.47
C MET A 294 -12.14 13.35 4.37
N ILE A 295 -11.43 14.48 4.39
CA ILE A 295 -9.96 14.52 4.32
C ILE A 295 -9.34 13.81 5.52
N GLY A 296 -9.87 14.03 6.73
CA GLY A 296 -9.42 13.35 7.94
C GLY A 296 -9.50 11.84 7.81
N GLY A 297 -10.64 11.32 7.34
CA GLY A 297 -10.81 9.89 7.09
C GLY A 297 -9.91 9.33 5.99
N MET A 298 -9.60 10.13 4.95
CA MET A 298 -8.72 9.70 3.85
C MET A 298 -7.23 9.85 4.19
N ALA A 299 -6.86 10.73 5.12
CA ALA A 299 -5.46 10.96 5.51
C ALA A 299 -4.94 9.95 6.54
N THR A 300 -5.83 9.25 7.24
CA THR A 300 -5.52 8.33 8.33
C THR A 300 -5.90 6.88 8.00
N VAL A 301 -5.54 5.95 8.86
CA VAL A 301 -5.81 4.51 8.72
C VAL A 301 -6.46 3.98 9.99
N ALA A 302 -7.47 3.13 9.84
CA ALA A 302 -8.10 2.42 10.96
C ALA A 302 -7.10 1.49 11.67
N GLY A 303 -7.20 1.35 12.99
CA GLY A 303 -6.28 0.54 13.80
C GLY A 303 -6.13 -0.91 13.34
N GLY A 304 -7.22 -1.58 12.96
CA GLY A 304 -7.17 -2.95 12.44
C GLY A 304 -6.42 -3.09 11.11
N VAL A 305 -6.56 -2.09 10.25
CA VAL A 305 -5.86 -2.03 8.96
C VAL A 305 -4.39 -1.69 9.17
N LEU A 306 -4.07 -0.78 10.10
CA LEU A 306 -2.70 -0.46 10.49
C LEU A 306 -1.96 -1.70 11.00
N ALA A 307 -2.65 -2.56 11.78
CA ALA A 307 -2.11 -3.85 12.24
C ALA A 307 -1.67 -4.75 11.07
N SER A 308 -2.48 -4.78 10.02
CA SER A 308 -2.14 -5.53 8.80
C SER A 308 -0.87 -5.00 8.14
N TYR A 309 -0.68 -3.69 8.09
CA TYR A 309 0.53 -3.08 7.51
C TYR A 309 1.78 -3.34 8.34
N VAL A 310 1.67 -3.34 9.67
CA VAL A 310 2.76 -3.75 10.56
C VAL A 310 3.19 -5.18 10.27
N SER A 311 2.23 -6.09 10.11
CA SER A 311 2.52 -7.49 9.75
C SER A 311 3.15 -7.62 8.35
N PHE A 312 2.68 -6.86 7.36
CA PHE A 312 3.29 -6.84 6.03
C PHE A 312 4.74 -6.36 6.03
N LEU A 313 4.98 -5.21 6.67
CA LEU A 313 6.28 -4.55 6.62
C LEU A 313 7.31 -5.22 7.54
N GLY A 314 6.85 -5.73 8.69
CA GLY A 314 7.72 -6.35 9.69
C GLY A 314 7.97 -7.84 9.46
N GLY A 315 7.13 -8.52 8.67
CA GLY A 315 7.24 -9.97 8.46
C GLY A 315 7.20 -10.72 9.80
N ASP A 316 8.13 -11.66 10.00
CA ASP A 316 8.25 -12.44 11.24
C ASP A 316 9.24 -11.84 12.26
N ASP A 317 9.91 -10.72 11.92
CA ASP A 317 10.86 -10.05 12.81
C ASP A 317 10.15 -9.12 13.82
N PRO A 318 10.17 -9.41 15.14
CA PRO A 318 9.51 -8.60 16.15
C PRO A 318 10.08 -7.19 16.28
N LEU A 319 11.38 -6.98 16.03
CA LEU A 319 12.02 -5.67 16.11
C LEU A 319 11.59 -4.80 14.95
N LEU A 320 11.54 -5.36 13.75
CA LEU A 320 11.09 -4.68 12.55
C LEU A 320 9.60 -4.35 12.63
N ARG A 321 8.77 -5.26 13.16
CA ARG A 321 7.35 -4.99 13.45
C ARG A 321 7.17 -3.80 14.39
N LEU A 322 7.96 -3.75 15.48
CA LEU A 322 7.90 -2.63 16.43
C LEU A 322 8.30 -1.32 15.78
N GLU A 323 9.31 -1.34 14.93
CA GLU A 323 9.76 -0.15 14.20
C GLU A 323 8.67 0.38 13.27
N PHE A 324 8.09 -0.47 12.42
CA PHE A 324 7.00 -0.06 11.54
C PHE A 324 5.74 0.34 12.31
N ALA A 325 5.42 -0.32 13.43
CA ALA A 325 4.31 0.07 14.29
C ALA A 325 4.47 1.52 14.80
N LYS A 326 5.68 1.89 15.26
CA LYS A 326 5.99 3.28 15.67
C LYS A 326 5.80 4.26 14.52
N HIS A 327 6.32 3.96 13.34
CA HIS A 327 6.21 4.83 12.18
C HIS A 327 4.77 4.98 11.70
N LEU A 328 4.00 3.91 11.65
CA LEU A 328 2.60 3.94 11.22
C LEU A 328 1.69 4.67 12.22
N LEU A 329 1.89 4.46 13.52
CA LEU A 329 1.20 5.22 14.57
C LEU A 329 1.56 6.72 14.48
N ALA A 330 2.84 7.04 14.28
CA ALA A 330 3.29 8.41 14.09
C ALA A 330 2.65 9.04 12.85
N ALA A 331 2.60 8.32 11.73
CA ALA A 331 2.00 8.78 10.49
C ALA A 331 0.52 9.13 10.69
N SER A 332 -0.25 8.26 11.37
CA SER A 332 -1.68 8.48 11.65
C SER A 332 -1.91 9.71 12.55
N VAL A 333 -1.10 9.86 13.59
CA VAL A 333 -1.20 11.02 14.51
C VAL A 333 -0.82 12.34 13.81
N MET A 334 0.25 12.32 12.99
CA MET A 334 0.70 13.50 12.22
C MET A 334 -0.26 13.87 11.10
N ALA A 335 -1.01 12.91 10.56
CA ALA A 335 -1.99 13.17 9.51
C ALA A 335 -3.15 14.04 9.99
N ALA A 336 -3.52 13.99 11.26
CA ALA A 336 -4.63 14.76 11.82
C ALA A 336 -4.46 16.29 11.64
N PRO A 337 -3.39 16.94 12.14
CA PRO A 337 -3.16 18.37 11.88
C PRO A 337 -2.87 18.66 10.39
N GLY A 338 -2.24 17.74 9.66
CA GLY A 338 -2.05 17.86 8.21
C GLY A 338 -3.36 17.92 7.43
N ALA A 339 -4.33 17.09 7.79
CA ALA A 339 -5.68 17.11 7.21
C ALA A 339 -6.38 18.45 7.46
N ILE A 340 -6.26 19.00 8.67
CA ILE A 340 -6.82 20.33 9.01
C ILE A 340 -6.19 21.40 8.12
N VAL A 341 -4.86 21.45 8.03
CA VAL A 341 -4.14 22.44 7.20
C VAL A 341 -4.62 22.39 5.76
N ILE A 342 -4.60 21.23 5.15
CA ILE A 342 -4.96 21.07 3.74
C ILE A 342 -6.43 21.34 3.50
N SER A 343 -7.33 20.86 4.38
CA SER A 343 -8.76 21.11 4.25
C SER A 343 -9.09 22.60 4.30
N LYS A 344 -8.50 23.34 5.27
CA LYS A 344 -8.76 24.77 5.44
C LYS A 344 -8.10 25.64 4.37
N ILE A 345 -7.16 25.10 3.60
CA ILE A 345 -6.68 25.74 2.37
C ILE A 345 -7.61 25.41 1.20
N LEU A 346 -8.00 24.14 0.99
CA LEU A 346 -8.82 23.72 -0.14
C LEU A 346 -10.24 24.28 -0.09
N TYR A 347 -10.81 24.38 1.09
CA TYR A 347 -12.14 24.97 1.33
C TYR A 347 -12.16 25.71 2.67
N PRO A 348 -11.80 27.00 2.67
CA PRO A 348 -11.77 27.81 3.89
C PRO A 348 -13.12 27.89 4.59
N GLN A 349 -13.10 28.08 5.91
CA GLN A 349 -14.31 28.25 6.70
C GLN A 349 -14.78 29.71 6.61
N GLU A 350 -15.93 29.94 6.01
CA GLU A 350 -16.54 31.25 5.85
C GLU A 350 -17.80 31.42 6.71
N GLU A 351 -18.43 30.30 7.05
CA GLU A 351 -19.64 30.26 7.86
C GLU A 351 -19.31 30.17 9.37
N GLU A 352 -20.22 30.60 10.23
CA GLU A 352 -20.07 30.46 11.69
C GLU A 352 -20.06 28.98 12.10
N ILE A 353 -19.12 28.62 12.96
CA ILE A 353 -18.94 27.27 13.50
C ILE A 353 -19.48 27.12 14.90
N GLN A 354 -20.06 25.95 15.19
CA GLN A 354 -20.47 25.61 16.55
C GLN A 354 -19.26 25.05 17.33
N MET A 355 -18.87 25.72 18.41
CA MET A 355 -17.75 25.32 19.27
C MET A 355 -18.13 24.23 20.27
N ASP A 356 -19.38 23.77 20.30
CA ASP A 356 -19.88 22.84 21.32
C ASP A 356 -19.44 21.39 21.05
N TYR A 357 -19.09 20.70 22.16
CA TYR A 357 -18.67 19.27 22.16
C TYR A 357 -19.79 18.33 22.63
N GLY A 358 -20.99 18.85 22.87
CA GLY A 358 -22.11 18.20 23.56
C GLY A 358 -22.78 17.05 22.79
N ALA A 359 -22.02 16.19 22.12
CA ALA A 359 -22.59 14.96 21.57
C ALA A 359 -23.08 14.07 22.71
N LYS A 360 -24.38 13.80 22.79
CA LYS A 360 -24.91 12.70 23.59
C LYS A 360 -24.29 11.40 23.05
N GLU A 361 -23.57 10.72 23.94
CA GLU A 361 -23.00 9.40 23.59
C GLU A 361 -24.14 8.40 23.40
N GLU A 362 -24.38 8.00 22.17
CA GLU A 362 -25.22 6.82 21.92
C GLU A 362 -24.34 5.59 22.26
N LYS A 363 -24.72 4.82 23.27
CA LYS A 363 -24.09 3.53 23.56
C LYS A 363 -24.45 2.57 22.44
N ASN A 364 -23.45 2.13 21.68
CA ASN A 364 -23.62 1.08 20.67
C ASN A 364 -23.69 -0.28 21.38
N GLY A 365 -24.86 -0.94 21.31
CA GLY A 365 -25.08 -2.28 21.80
C GLY A 365 -25.73 -2.36 23.20
N SER A 366 -26.41 -3.46 23.46
CA SER A 366 -27.15 -3.71 24.70
C SER A 366 -26.24 -4.25 25.82
N ASN A 367 -25.18 -4.99 25.48
CA ASN A 367 -24.20 -5.56 26.41
C ASN A 367 -22.90 -5.89 25.65
N VAL A 368 -21.86 -6.26 26.41
CA VAL A 368 -20.51 -6.54 25.84
C VAL A 368 -20.53 -7.67 24.81
N LEU A 369 -21.33 -8.72 24.98
CA LEU A 369 -21.40 -9.85 24.05
C LEU A 369 -22.06 -9.42 22.71
N ASP A 370 -23.08 -8.59 22.78
CA ASP A 370 -23.73 -7.99 21.63
C ASP A 370 -22.75 -7.11 20.82
N VAL A 371 -21.95 -6.32 21.53
CA VAL A 371 -20.90 -5.48 20.94
C VAL A 371 -19.79 -6.30 20.29
N ILE A 372 -19.35 -7.39 20.93
CA ILE A 372 -18.37 -8.31 20.35
C ILE A 372 -18.93 -8.93 19.06
N SER A 373 -20.16 -9.42 19.09
CA SER A 373 -20.83 -10.05 17.94
C SER A 373 -20.94 -9.07 16.77
N THR A 374 -21.40 -7.84 17.05
CA THR A 374 -21.54 -6.78 16.04
C THR A 374 -20.19 -6.40 15.46
N GLY A 375 -19.19 -6.13 16.32
CA GLY A 375 -17.83 -5.78 15.88
C GLY A 375 -17.15 -6.89 15.07
N THR A 376 -17.37 -8.17 15.44
CA THR A 376 -16.89 -9.32 14.69
C THR A 376 -17.54 -9.38 13.30
N THR A 377 -18.84 -9.17 13.23
CA THR A 377 -19.58 -9.18 11.95
C THR A 377 -19.14 -8.05 11.02
N GLU A 378 -18.96 -6.85 11.56
CA GLU A 378 -18.45 -5.69 10.81
C GLU A 378 -17.01 -5.93 10.33
N GLY A 379 -16.16 -6.47 11.21
CA GLY A 379 -14.79 -6.85 10.87
C GLY A 379 -14.71 -7.92 9.79
N LEU A 380 -15.59 -8.93 9.83
CA LEU A 380 -15.67 -9.96 8.80
C LEU A 380 -16.10 -9.37 7.44
N LYS A 381 -17.10 -8.49 7.42
CA LYS A 381 -17.51 -7.78 6.19
C LYS A 381 -16.37 -6.94 5.63
N LEU A 382 -15.65 -6.23 6.50
CA LEU A 382 -14.49 -5.42 6.09
C LEU A 382 -13.38 -6.31 5.52
N ALA A 383 -13.02 -7.39 6.21
CA ALA A 383 -12.01 -8.35 5.77
C ALA A 383 -12.37 -8.99 4.41
N ALA A 384 -13.62 -9.44 4.25
CA ALA A 384 -14.10 -10.01 3.00
C ALA A 384 -14.05 -8.99 1.84
N ASN A 385 -14.48 -7.76 2.09
CA ASN A 385 -14.40 -6.68 1.10
C ASN A 385 -12.96 -6.37 0.72
N VAL A 386 -12.03 -6.28 1.68
CA VAL A 386 -10.60 -6.06 1.42
C VAL A 386 -10.05 -7.19 0.55
N GLY A 387 -10.30 -8.46 0.90
CA GLY A 387 -9.84 -9.61 0.12
C GLY A 387 -10.40 -9.60 -1.31
N ALA A 388 -11.69 -9.35 -1.48
CA ALA A 388 -12.34 -9.27 -2.79
C ALA A 388 -11.79 -8.12 -3.64
N MET A 389 -11.61 -6.93 -3.05
CA MET A 389 -11.06 -5.76 -3.74
C MET A 389 -9.61 -6.00 -4.18
N LEU A 390 -8.78 -6.58 -3.32
CA LEU A 390 -7.39 -6.93 -3.67
C LEU A 390 -7.34 -7.89 -4.85
N LEU A 391 -8.15 -8.96 -4.84
CA LEU A 391 -8.24 -9.92 -5.93
C LEU A 391 -8.59 -9.20 -7.25
N VAL A 392 -9.65 -8.39 -7.23
CA VAL A 392 -10.13 -7.71 -8.44
C VAL A 392 -9.12 -6.68 -8.95
N PHE A 393 -8.57 -5.83 -8.08
CA PHE A 393 -7.62 -4.80 -8.52
C PHE A 393 -6.30 -5.40 -9.01
N VAL A 394 -5.76 -6.44 -8.36
CA VAL A 394 -4.57 -7.13 -8.85
C VAL A 394 -4.81 -7.75 -10.23
N ALA A 395 -5.98 -8.39 -10.43
CA ALA A 395 -6.35 -8.93 -11.73
C ALA A 395 -6.51 -7.84 -12.81
N LEU A 396 -7.14 -6.70 -12.47
CA LEU A 396 -7.29 -5.56 -13.38
C LEU A 396 -5.94 -4.94 -13.74
N ILE A 397 -5.04 -4.75 -12.77
CA ILE A 397 -3.67 -4.26 -13.02
C ILE A 397 -2.94 -5.22 -13.96
N ALA A 398 -3.00 -6.53 -13.71
CA ALA A 398 -2.40 -7.52 -14.58
C ALA A 398 -2.97 -7.47 -16.00
N MET A 399 -4.29 -7.30 -16.15
CA MET A 399 -4.95 -7.15 -17.44
C MET A 399 -4.49 -5.87 -18.17
N VAL A 400 -4.46 -4.74 -17.48
CA VAL A 400 -3.97 -3.46 -18.05
C VAL A 400 -2.51 -3.59 -18.47
N ASN A 401 -1.66 -4.18 -17.64
CA ASN A 401 -0.25 -4.41 -17.95
C ASN A 401 -0.06 -5.34 -19.15
N TYR A 402 -0.91 -6.33 -19.33
CA TYR A 402 -0.90 -7.16 -20.52
C TYR A 402 -1.13 -6.34 -21.80
N PHE A 403 -2.17 -5.48 -21.82
CA PHE A 403 -2.46 -4.62 -22.96
C PHE A 403 -1.37 -3.56 -23.20
N LEU A 404 -0.88 -2.92 -22.14
CA LEU A 404 0.20 -1.94 -22.24
C LEU A 404 1.50 -2.58 -22.76
N GLY A 405 1.85 -3.76 -22.24
CA GLY A 405 3.01 -4.52 -22.73
C GLY A 405 2.89 -4.88 -24.21
N TRP A 406 1.71 -5.32 -24.68
CA TRP A 406 1.43 -5.59 -26.08
C TRP A 406 1.56 -4.32 -26.96
N ILE A 407 1.03 -3.17 -26.50
CA ILE A 407 1.24 -1.87 -27.18
C ILE A 407 2.74 -1.54 -27.23
N GLY A 408 3.46 -1.74 -26.13
CA GLY A 408 4.89 -1.52 -26.04
C GLY A 408 5.71 -2.38 -27.01
N ASP A 409 5.28 -3.62 -27.27
CA ASP A 409 5.92 -4.51 -28.25
C ASP A 409 5.69 -4.01 -29.69
N ILE A 410 4.44 -3.67 -30.07
CA ILE A 410 4.10 -3.16 -31.40
C ILE A 410 4.80 -1.83 -31.70
N THR A 411 4.88 -0.95 -30.70
CA THR A 411 5.49 0.38 -30.86
C THR A 411 7.01 0.39 -30.66
N HIS A 412 7.62 -0.76 -30.35
CA HIS A 412 9.02 -0.90 -29.94
C HIS A 412 9.39 -0.12 -28.67
N LEU A 413 8.40 0.38 -27.93
CA LEU A 413 8.60 1.15 -26.69
C LEU A 413 9.23 0.29 -25.59
N ASN A 414 8.90 -1.01 -25.52
CA ASN A 414 9.49 -1.94 -24.55
C ASN A 414 11.02 -1.99 -24.71
N LYS A 415 11.53 -2.00 -25.95
CA LYS A 415 12.96 -1.96 -26.21
C LYS A 415 13.60 -0.66 -25.72
N VAL A 416 12.97 0.48 -26.01
CA VAL A 416 13.45 1.80 -25.55
C VAL A 416 13.48 1.87 -24.01
N ILE A 417 12.47 1.31 -23.35
CA ILE A 417 12.41 1.27 -21.88
C ILE A 417 13.52 0.38 -21.33
N THR A 418 13.72 -0.82 -21.90
CA THR A 418 14.76 -1.76 -21.46
C THR A 418 16.16 -1.19 -21.66
N ASP A 419 16.40 -0.47 -22.77
CA ASP A 419 17.69 0.16 -23.07
C ASP A 419 17.94 1.45 -22.26
N SER A 420 16.90 1.93 -21.54
CA SER A 420 17.00 3.13 -20.68
C SER A 420 17.52 2.79 -19.28
N SER A 421 17.85 3.83 -18.50
CA SER A 421 18.21 3.70 -17.08
C SER A 421 17.01 3.60 -16.14
N MET A 422 15.78 3.40 -16.66
CA MET A 422 14.56 3.29 -15.87
C MET A 422 14.50 1.94 -15.13
N PRO A 423 13.86 1.87 -13.94
CA PRO A 423 13.74 0.62 -13.20
C PRO A 423 12.70 -0.35 -13.78
N TYR A 424 12.19 -0.09 -14.99
CA TYR A 424 11.15 -0.87 -15.66
C TYR A 424 11.71 -1.57 -16.90
N GLN A 425 11.13 -2.74 -17.22
CA GLN A 425 11.54 -3.53 -18.38
C GLN A 425 10.56 -3.46 -19.54
N ARG A 426 9.35 -2.97 -19.26
CA ARG A 426 8.29 -2.86 -20.27
C ARG A 426 7.35 -1.72 -19.96
N PHE A 427 6.58 -1.34 -20.96
CA PHE A 427 5.50 -0.39 -20.82
C PHE A 427 4.40 -1.00 -19.96
N SER A 428 4.15 -0.42 -18.79
CA SER A 428 3.24 -0.91 -17.76
C SER A 428 2.55 0.25 -17.04
N LEU A 429 1.50 -0.06 -16.30
CA LEU A 429 0.81 0.92 -15.45
C LEU A 429 1.76 1.52 -14.41
N GLU A 430 2.60 0.69 -13.81
CA GLU A 430 3.59 1.08 -12.81
C GLU A 430 4.60 2.08 -13.40
N MET A 431 5.07 1.83 -14.64
CA MET A 431 5.97 2.76 -15.34
C MET A 431 5.29 4.12 -15.61
N ILE A 432 4.03 4.11 -16.06
CA ILE A 432 3.28 5.34 -16.32
C ILE A 432 3.10 6.13 -15.03
N LEU A 433 2.59 5.49 -13.97
CA LEU A 433 2.35 6.12 -12.68
C LEU A 433 3.65 6.58 -12.02
N GLY A 434 4.70 5.74 -12.10
CA GLY A 434 6.03 6.07 -11.63
C GLY A 434 6.57 7.33 -12.25
N THR A 435 6.47 7.46 -13.57
CA THR A 435 6.94 8.63 -14.32
C THR A 435 6.12 9.90 -13.99
N ILE A 436 4.79 9.78 -13.91
CA ILE A 436 3.90 10.93 -13.63
C ILE A 436 4.16 11.47 -12.22
N PHE A 437 4.34 10.61 -11.22
CA PHE A 437 4.48 11.03 -9.83
C PHE A 437 5.94 11.22 -9.39
N ALA A 438 6.94 10.79 -10.17
CA ALA A 438 8.35 10.97 -9.84
C ALA A 438 8.74 12.41 -9.46
N PRO A 439 8.27 13.47 -10.17
CA PRO A 439 8.59 14.85 -9.77
C PRO A 439 8.09 15.20 -8.36
N ILE A 440 6.90 14.71 -7.98
CA ILE A 440 6.35 14.92 -6.63
C ILE A 440 7.20 14.17 -5.59
N MET A 441 7.65 12.96 -5.90
CA MET A 441 8.53 12.20 -5.03
C MET A 441 9.85 12.90 -4.81
N TRP A 442 10.43 13.45 -5.87
CA TRP A 442 11.64 14.26 -5.75
C TRP A 442 11.42 15.48 -4.85
N LEU A 443 10.30 16.20 -5.00
CA LEU A 443 9.96 17.37 -4.18
C LEU A 443 9.85 17.03 -2.68
N ILE A 444 9.25 15.89 -2.32
CA ILE A 444 9.09 15.49 -0.92
C ILE A 444 10.36 14.90 -0.29
N GLY A 445 11.48 14.88 -1.00
CA GLY A 445 12.78 14.50 -0.45
C GLY A 445 13.24 13.07 -0.74
N VAL A 446 12.56 12.35 -1.64
CA VAL A 446 12.98 11.01 -2.10
C VAL A 446 14.23 11.11 -2.96
N ALA A 447 15.16 10.18 -2.82
CA ALA A 447 16.37 10.10 -3.65
C ALA A 447 16.01 9.99 -5.14
N LYS A 448 16.87 10.52 -6.02
CA LYS A 448 16.61 10.55 -7.47
C LYS A 448 16.47 9.14 -8.04
N GLU A 449 17.24 8.21 -7.53
CA GLU A 449 17.26 6.81 -7.92
C GLU A 449 15.95 6.08 -7.60
N ASP A 450 15.31 6.45 -6.47
CA ASP A 450 14.10 5.82 -5.96
C ASP A 450 12.80 6.52 -6.40
N MET A 451 12.89 7.73 -6.97
CA MET A 451 11.71 8.57 -7.20
C MET A 451 10.66 7.94 -8.11
N MET A 452 11.06 7.13 -9.09
CA MET A 452 10.11 6.47 -9.99
C MET A 452 9.37 5.32 -9.29
N LEU A 453 10.08 4.49 -8.54
CA LEU A 453 9.48 3.40 -7.75
C LEU A 453 8.56 3.95 -6.65
N MET A 454 8.95 5.04 -6.03
CA MET A 454 8.11 5.75 -5.06
C MET A 454 6.87 6.38 -5.70
N GLY A 455 7.04 6.94 -6.91
CA GLY A 455 5.91 7.46 -7.71
C GLY A 455 4.92 6.37 -8.10
N GLN A 456 5.42 5.18 -8.47
CA GLN A 456 4.61 3.99 -8.70
C GLN A 456 3.76 3.64 -7.47
N LEU A 457 4.35 3.58 -6.28
CA LEU A 457 3.63 3.29 -5.04
C LEU A 457 2.50 4.30 -4.76
N LEU A 458 2.75 5.60 -4.98
CA LEU A 458 1.71 6.63 -4.85
C LEU A 458 0.60 6.43 -5.88
N GLY A 459 0.97 6.16 -7.13
CA GLY A 459 0.00 5.95 -8.21
C GLY A 459 -0.89 4.73 -7.98
N VAL A 460 -0.31 3.61 -7.58
CA VAL A 460 -1.04 2.38 -7.25
C VAL A 460 -1.96 2.59 -6.04
N LYS A 461 -1.50 3.30 -5.00
CA LYS A 461 -2.34 3.70 -3.88
C LYS A 461 -3.59 4.46 -4.35
N LEU A 462 -3.41 5.47 -5.20
CA LEU A 462 -4.50 6.31 -5.68
C LEU A 462 -5.48 5.55 -6.57
N ALA A 463 -4.96 4.76 -7.51
CA ALA A 463 -5.74 4.05 -8.52
C ALA A 463 -6.50 2.85 -7.93
N ALA A 464 -5.86 2.11 -7.04
CA ALA A 464 -6.37 0.86 -6.47
C ALA A 464 -6.61 0.98 -4.96
N SER A 465 -5.54 0.78 -4.16
CA SER A 465 -5.60 0.96 -2.71
C SER A 465 -4.20 1.00 -2.09
N GLU A 466 -4.13 1.53 -0.86
CA GLU A 466 -2.91 1.51 -0.04
C GLU A 466 -2.46 0.09 0.32
N PHE A 467 -3.38 -0.89 0.42
CA PHE A 467 -3.02 -2.31 0.62
C PHE A 467 -2.10 -2.84 -0.47
N ILE A 468 -2.44 -2.55 -1.74
CA ILE A 468 -1.60 -2.95 -2.88
C ILE A 468 -0.27 -2.19 -2.83
N GLY A 469 -0.31 -0.89 -2.50
CA GLY A 469 0.90 -0.10 -2.31
C GLY A 469 1.83 -0.68 -1.24
N TYR A 470 1.31 -1.11 -0.09
CA TYR A 470 2.12 -1.76 0.95
C TYR A 470 2.62 -3.15 0.52
N LYS A 471 1.82 -3.94 -0.19
CA LYS A 471 2.28 -5.22 -0.76
C LYS A 471 3.47 -5.00 -1.71
N GLU A 472 3.39 -4.01 -2.59
CA GLU A 472 4.50 -3.67 -3.47
C GLU A 472 5.71 -3.14 -2.70
N LEU A 473 5.50 -2.32 -1.66
CA LEU A 473 6.58 -1.82 -0.80
C LEU A 473 7.34 -2.98 -0.12
N VAL A 474 6.66 -4.05 0.28
CA VAL A 474 7.33 -5.25 0.84
C VAL A 474 8.34 -5.84 -0.15
N THR A 475 7.98 -5.92 -1.43
CA THR A 475 8.88 -6.39 -2.48
C THR A 475 10.01 -5.39 -2.76
N LEU A 476 9.66 -4.09 -2.83
CA LEU A 476 10.62 -3.04 -3.17
C LEU A 476 11.60 -2.70 -2.03
N LYS A 477 11.28 -3.00 -0.78
CA LYS A 477 12.20 -2.81 0.35
C LYS A 477 13.21 -3.94 0.52
N ASP A 478 13.02 -5.09 -0.14
CA ASP A 478 13.93 -6.22 -0.07
C ASP A 478 15.11 -5.99 -1.03
N PRO A 479 16.34 -5.82 -0.52
CA PRO A 479 17.52 -5.59 -1.34
C PRO A 479 17.86 -6.76 -2.27
N ASN A 480 17.33 -7.95 -2.01
CA ASN A 480 17.52 -9.13 -2.84
C ASN A 480 16.57 -9.16 -4.03
N SER A 481 15.51 -8.34 -4.03
CA SER A 481 14.61 -8.20 -5.18
C SER A 481 15.35 -7.62 -6.38
N PRO A 482 15.07 -8.08 -7.61
CA PRO A 482 15.71 -7.57 -8.83
C PRO A 482 15.52 -6.05 -9.01
N VAL A 483 14.34 -5.56 -8.63
CA VAL A 483 14.00 -4.14 -8.58
C VAL A 483 13.66 -3.80 -7.13
N HIS A 484 14.41 -2.90 -6.53
CA HIS A 484 14.26 -2.51 -5.12
C HIS A 484 14.63 -1.03 -4.92
N LEU A 485 14.15 -0.46 -3.82
CA LEU A 485 14.58 0.84 -3.34
C LEU A 485 16.02 0.76 -2.85
N LEU A 486 16.79 1.81 -3.06
CA LEU A 486 18.18 1.85 -2.66
C LEU A 486 18.37 2.41 -1.23
N TYR A 487 17.46 3.26 -0.77
CA TYR A 487 17.62 4.00 0.49
C TYR A 487 16.56 3.61 1.53
N GLU A 488 17.00 3.37 2.76
CA GLU A 488 16.14 3.16 3.93
C GLU A 488 15.18 4.34 4.14
N LYS A 489 15.66 5.55 3.92
CA LYS A 489 14.85 6.78 3.93
C LYS A 489 13.63 6.67 3.00
N SER A 490 13.78 6.14 1.79
CA SER A 490 12.69 5.98 0.83
C SER A 490 11.64 5.00 1.35
N VAL A 491 12.04 3.91 2.01
CA VAL A 491 11.12 2.96 2.64
C VAL A 491 10.29 3.63 3.74
N ILE A 492 10.93 4.49 4.56
CA ILE A 492 10.23 5.20 5.62
C ILE A 492 9.29 6.26 5.03
N ILE A 493 9.73 7.06 4.05
CA ILE A 493 8.87 8.02 3.34
C ILE A 493 7.66 7.29 2.72
N ALA A 494 7.86 6.13 2.09
CA ALA A 494 6.79 5.29 1.54
C ALA A 494 5.80 4.85 2.62
N THR A 495 6.31 4.45 3.80
CA THR A 495 5.47 4.03 4.93
C THR A 495 4.50 5.14 5.36
N TYR A 496 4.98 6.39 5.44
CA TYR A 496 4.12 7.55 5.76
C TYR A 496 3.21 7.95 4.60
N MET A 497 3.72 7.95 3.38
CA MET A 497 2.96 8.30 2.18
C MET A 497 1.79 7.35 1.93
N LEU A 498 1.99 6.06 2.15
CA LEU A 498 0.96 5.04 1.97
C LEU A 498 -0.04 5.03 3.12
N CYS A 499 0.33 5.53 4.31
CA CYS A 499 -0.53 5.58 5.49
C CYS A 499 -1.69 6.57 5.28
N GLY A 500 -2.84 6.04 4.89
CA GLY A 500 -4.07 6.80 4.65
C GLY A 500 -4.91 6.23 3.51
N PHE A 501 -6.22 6.30 3.65
CA PHE A 501 -7.22 5.77 2.72
C PHE A 501 -7.50 6.67 1.50
N ALA A 502 -6.57 7.57 1.14
CA ALA A 502 -6.74 8.46 0.00
C ALA A 502 -6.61 7.71 -1.33
N ASN A 503 -7.72 7.17 -1.81
CA ASN A 503 -7.87 6.48 -3.09
C ASN A 503 -9.27 6.68 -3.68
N PHE A 504 -9.48 6.34 -4.94
CA PHE A 504 -10.79 6.55 -5.61
C PHE A 504 -11.91 5.71 -4.99
N ALA A 505 -11.64 4.50 -4.50
CA ALA A 505 -12.64 3.65 -3.86
C ALA A 505 -13.19 4.27 -2.57
N SER A 506 -12.35 4.99 -1.83
CA SER A 506 -12.73 5.69 -0.59
C SER A 506 -13.78 6.78 -0.80
N ILE A 507 -13.90 7.35 -2.00
CA ILE A 507 -14.98 8.28 -2.36
C ILE A 507 -16.34 7.57 -2.17
N GLY A 508 -16.48 6.40 -2.78
CA GLY A 508 -17.70 5.60 -2.67
C GLY A 508 -17.99 5.13 -1.24
N ILE A 509 -16.94 4.72 -0.52
CA ILE A 509 -17.03 4.28 0.87
C ILE A 509 -17.54 5.43 1.77
N GLN A 510 -17.02 6.64 1.62
CA GLN A 510 -17.45 7.79 2.41
C GLN A 510 -18.85 8.29 2.04
N ILE A 511 -19.19 8.33 0.75
CA ILE A 511 -20.56 8.68 0.30
C ILE A 511 -21.56 7.67 0.85
N GLY A 512 -21.24 6.38 0.85
CA GLY A 512 -22.07 5.33 1.42
C GLY A 512 -22.15 5.41 2.94
N GLY A 513 -21.01 5.44 3.63
CA GLY A 513 -20.91 5.44 5.10
C GLY A 513 -21.46 6.71 5.73
N ILE A 514 -20.84 7.87 5.44
CA ILE A 514 -21.25 9.16 6.01
C ILE A 514 -22.64 9.56 5.48
N GLY A 515 -22.93 9.31 4.21
CA GLY A 515 -24.23 9.60 3.60
C GLY A 515 -25.38 8.75 4.16
N SER A 516 -25.11 7.59 4.77
CA SER A 516 -26.14 6.83 5.50
C SER A 516 -26.47 7.46 6.86
N LEU A 517 -25.48 8.11 7.51
CA LEU A 517 -25.64 8.83 8.78
C LEU A 517 -26.31 10.19 8.61
N ALA A 518 -26.02 10.87 7.49
CA ALA A 518 -26.54 12.19 7.15
C ALA A 518 -26.97 12.26 5.67
N PRO A 519 -28.16 11.76 5.30
CA PRO A 519 -28.64 11.73 3.91
C PRO A 519 -28.67 13.11 3.24
N THR A 520 -28.86 14.19 4.02
CA THR A 520 -28.85 15.58 3.54
C THR A 520 -27.49 16.01 3.01
N GLN A 521 -26.40 15.38 3.44
CA GLN A 521 -25.04 15.71 3.04
C GLN A 521 -24.53 14.88 1.84
N ARG A 522 -25.31 13.90 1.35
CA ARG A 522 -24.85 13.02 0.23
C ARG A 522 -24.39 13.79 -1.01
N LYS A 523 -25.09 14.90 -1.34
CA LYS A 523 -24.71 15.76 -2.45
C LYS A 523 -23.35 16.41 -2.21
N THR A 524 -23.14 16.98 -1.02
CA THR A 524 -21.86 17.62 -0.62
C THR A 524 -20.72 16.61 -0.63
N LEU A 525 -20.94 15.39 -0.09
CA LEU A 525 -19.95 14.32 -0.10
C LEU A 525 -19.53 13.93 -1.53
N SER A 526 -20.50 13.83 -2.45
CA SER A 526 -20.23 13.52 -3.85
C SER A 526 -19.46 14.65 -4.56
N GLU A 527 -19.84 15.91 -4.32
CA GLU A 527 -19.15 17.08 -4.88
C GLU A 527 -17.69 17.17 -4.41
N PHE A 528 -17.41 16.73 -3.19
CA PHE A 528 -16.08 16.81 -2.59
C PHE A 528 -15.21 15.57 -2.78
N GLY A 529 -15.71 14.49 -3.34
CA GLY A 529 -14.98 13.22 -3.44
C GLY A 529 -13.55 13.37 -3.94
N LEU A 530 -13.36 13.99 -5.13
CA LEU A 530 -12.02 14.20 -5.71
C LEU A 530 -11.17 15.18 -4.88
N LYS A 531 -11.78 16.23 -4.29
CA LYS A 531 -11.07 17.15 -3.41
C LYS A 531 -10.60 16.47 -2.13
N ALA A 532 -11.39 15.53 -1.61
CA ALA A 532 -11.03 14.76 -0.43
C ALA A 532 -9.86 13.80 -0.71
N VAL A 533 -9.83 13.13 -1.87
CA VAL A 533 -8.69 12.31 -2.30
C VAL A 533 -7.43 13.16 -2.44
N LEU A 534 -7.53 14.29 -3.13
CA LEU A 534 -6.40 15.24 -3.25
C LEU A 534 -5.94 15.70 -1.87
N GLY A 535 -6.88 16.12 -1.00
CA GLY A 535 -6.57 16.63 0.33
C GLY A 535 -5.92 15.57 1.23
N GLY A 536 -6.45 14.34 1.25
CA GLY A 536 -5.88 13.23 2.02
C GLY A 536 -4.49 12.84 1.50
N THR A 537 -4.29 12.84 0.19
CA THR A 537 -2.99 12.59 -0.42
C THR A 537 -1.97 13.65 -0.02
N LEU A 538 -2.31 14.94 -0.14
CA LEU A 538 -1.41 16.03 0.26
C LEU A 538 -1.07 15.97 1.75
N ALA A 539 -2.04 15.65 2.63
CA ALA A 539 -1.80 15.50 4.07
C ALA A 539 -0.84 14.34 4.38
N SER A 540 -0.99 13.20 3.71
CA SER A 540 -0.06 12.06 3.84
C SER A 540 1.34 12.40 3.31
N LEU A 541 1.44 13.09 2.16
CA LEU A 541 2.71 13.54 1.60
C LEU A 541 3.42 14.56 2.50
N MET A 542 2.68 15.46 3.18
CA MET A 542 3.26 16.38 4.16
C MET A 542 3.88 15.61 5.34
N SER A 543 3.18 14.62 5.88
CA SER A 543 3.71 13.76 6.95
C SER A 543 4.96 13.00 6.49
N ALA A 544 4.94 12.46 5.27
CA ALA A 544 6.06 11.76 4.65
C ALA A 544 7.29 12.69 4.44
N THR A 545 7.04 13.93 3.99
CA THR A 545 8.08 14.95 3.80
C THR A 545 8.77 15.29 5.13
N ILE A 546 7.98 15.52 6.19
CA ILE A 546 8.54 15.85 7.51
C ILE A 546 9.34 14.66 8.07
N ALA A 547 8.80 13.43 7.94
CA ALA A 547 9.53 12.24 8.35
C ALA A 547 10.87 12.09 7.59
N GLY A 548 10.85 12.30 6.27
CA GLY A 548 12.04 12.29 5.44
C GLY A 548 13.08 13.36 5.81
N MET A 549 12.66 14.56 6.25
CA MET A 549 13.58 15.60 6.74
C MET A 549 14.26 15.22 8.05
N LEU A 550 13.56 14.51 8.94
CA LEU A 550 14.04 14.18 10.28
C LEU A 550 14.89 12.92 10.32
N ILE A 551 14.73 12.01 9.34
CA ILE A 551 15.45 10.72 9.31
C ILE A 551 16.71 10.83 8.44
N GLY A 552 16.69 11.63 7.42
CA GLY A 552 17.84 11.97 6.60
C GLY A 552 17.97 11.17 5.32
#